data_3ee2dc2d6bdeffa23c3849d32b3b86d6
#
_entry.id   3ee2dc2d6bdeffa23c3849d32b3b86d6
#
_cell.length_a   1.000
_cell.length_b   1.000
_cell.length_c   1.000
_cell.angle_alpha   90.00
_cell.angle_beta   90.00
_cell.angle_gamma   90.00
#
_symmetry.space_group_name_H-M   'P 1'
#
loop_
_entity.id
_entity.type
_entity.pdbx_description
1 polymer ?
#
loop_
_entity_poly.entity_id
_entity_poly.type
_entity_poly.pdbx_seq_one_letter_code
_entity_poly.pdbx_strand_id
1 'polypeptide(L)'
;MICHCRYLTPSSESKPFKIVISSKRGYFDALSVSKDVKFGYETTFDVHPIEVRGTNDLKALPEDERNCKFSDEVTRKDSMFQTYSQSSCEFECRVNEAREECQCTPWNFPTPPSIKESVICDLYGNYCFHNKMRDVDVIGNCTSGTCLSDCNDIRFRINAR
;
A
#
# COMPACT_ATOMS: atom_id res chain seq x y z
N MET A 1 19.81 8.76 -4.80
CA MET A 1 19.91 7.46 -5.51
C MET A 1 19.34 7.66 -6.90
N ILE A 2 20.11 7.39 -7.94
CA ILE A 2 19.68 7.54 -9.33
C ILE A 2 19.35 6.13 -9.83
N CYS A 3 18.11 5.90 -10.26
CA CYS A 3 17.69 4.63 -10.85
C CYS A 3 17.62 4.82 -12.39
N HIS A 4 18.44 4.08 -13.13
CA HIS A 4 18.39 4.04 -14.59
C HIS A 4 17.63 2.78 -15.01
N CYS A 5 16.44 2.95 -15.57
CA CYS A 5 15.64 1.85 -16.11
C CYS A 5 15.67 1.89 -17.63
N ARG A 6 16.28 0.89 -18.26
CA ARG A 6 16.32 0.75 -19.72
C ARG A 6 15.55 -0.50 -20.14
N TYR A 7 14.48 -0.31 -20.90
CA TYR A 7 13.73 -1.42 -21.49
C TYR A 7 13.70 -1.30 -23.02
N LEU A 8 14.07 -2.39 -23.67
CA LEU A 8 14.08 -2.52 -25.14
C LEU A 8 13.07 -3.59 -25.54
N THR A 9 11.86 -3.19 -25.91
CA THR A 9 10.98 -4.04 -26.72
C THR A 9 10.24 -3.20 -27.75
N PRO A 10 10.22 -3.61 -29.03
CA PRO A 10 9.55 -2.88 -30.07
C PRO A 10 8.12 -3.39 -30.23
N SER A 11 7.13 -2.69 -29.76
CA SER A 11 5.76 -2.78 -30.25
C SER A 11 5.01 -1.48 -30.00
N SER A 12 4.35 -0.98 -31.00
CA SER A 12 3.74 0.34 -31.09
C SER A 12 2.46 0.54 -30.24
N GLU A 13 2.07 -0.42 -29.42
CA GLU A 13 0.85 -0.38 -28.58
C GLU A 13 1.05 -0.79 -27.11
N SER A 14 2.27 -0.74 -26.60
CA SER A 14 2.52 -1.13 -25.23
C SER A 14 2.03 -0.06 -24.24
N LYS A 15 1.13 -0.45 -23.34
CA LYS A 15 0.72 0.38 -22.21
C LYS A 15 1.94 0.75 -21.36
N PRO A 16 2.04 1.99 -20.87
CA PRO A 16 3.12 2.38 -19.97
C PRO A 16 3.10 1.46 -18.74
N PHE A 17 4.28 1.12 -18.23
CA PHE A 17 4.37 0.43 -16.95
C PHE A 17 4.59 1.44 -15.83
N LYS A 18 4.14 1.08 -14.62
CA LYS A 18 4.28 1.92 -13.43
C LYS A 18 5.47 1.48 -12.61
N ILE A 19 6.31 2.45 -12.24
CA ILE A 19 7.35 2.25 -11.23
C ILE A 19 6.83 2.81 -9.91
N VAL A 20 6.88 1.99 -8.88
CA VAL A 20 6.54 2.38 -7.51
C VAL A 20 7.81 2.38 -6.68
N ILE A 21 8.04 3.46 -5.94
CA ILE A 21 9.15 3.57 -4.98
C ILE A 21 8.53 3.67 -3.59
N SER A 22 8.80 2.67 -2.77
CA SER A 22 8.27 2.58 -1.41
C SER A 22 9.34 2.22 -0.40
N SER A 23 9.07 2.47 0.87
CA SER A 23 9.89 1.94 1.96
C SER A 23 9.64 0.43 2.12
N LYS A 24 10.60 -0.28 2.73
CA LYS A 24 10.43 -1.73 3.02
C LYS A 24 9.30 -2.05 3.99
N ARG A 25 8.80 -1.05 4.73
CA ARG A 25 7.81 -1.24 5.79
C ARG A 25 6.38 -1.13 5.31
N GLY A 26 6.13 -0.39 4.24
CA GLY A 26 4.78 -0.16 3.71
C GLY A 26 4.39 -1.15 2.64
N TYR A 27 3.12 -1.52 2.60
CA TYR A 27 2.54 -2.17 1.45
C TYR A 27 2.36 -1.13 0.34
N PHE A 28 2.82 -1.46 -0.86
CA PHE A 28 2.57 -0.60 -2.02
C PHE A 28 1.34 -1.12 -2.78
N ASP A 29 0.46 -0.24 -3.10
CA ASP A 29 -0.71 -0.51 -3.93
C ASP A 29 -0.79 0.47 -5.11
N ALA A 30 -1.86 0.38 -5.89
CA ALA A 30 -2.08 1.27 -7.03
C ALA A 30 -2.24 2.76 -6.64
N LEU A 31 -2.46 3.06 -5.35
CA LEU A 31 -2.58 4.42 -4.80
C LEU A 31 -1.22 4.96 -4.33
N SER A 32 -0.21 4.09 -4.21
CA SER A 32 1.15 4.51 -3.85
C SER A 32 1.74 5.45 -4.91
N VAL A 33 2.69 6.29 -4.49
CA VAL A 33 3.37 7.21 -5.40
C VAL A 33 4.02 6.42 -6.54
N SER A 34 3.47 6.58 -7.73
CA SER A 34 3.93 5.88 -8.93
C SER A 34 4.24 6.86 -10.06
N LYS A 35 5.12 6.45 -10.96
CA LYS A 35 5.43 7.17 -12.18
C LYS A 35 5.30 6.24 -13.38
N ASP A 36 4.67 6.73 -14.42
CA ASP A 36 4.53 6.01 -15.67
C ASP A 36 5.82 6.12 -16.50
N VAL A 37 6.28 4.98 -16.99
CA VAL A 37 7.43 4.86 -17.87
C VAL A 37 6.96 4.35 -19.22
N LYS A 38 7.31 5.06 -20.28
CA LYS A 38 6.98 4.68 -21.65
C LYS A 38 8.04 3.74 -22.22
N PHE A 39 7.61 2.77 -23.00
CA PHE A 39 8.53 1.89 -23.72
C PHE A 39 9.33 2.68 -24.77
N GLY A 40 10.59 2.27 -24.97
CA GLY A 40 11.47 2.89 -25.98
C GLY A 40 12.11 4.21 -25.51
N TYR A 41 11.83 4.67 -24.32
CA TYR A 41 12.43 5.88 -23.74
C TYR A 41 13.29 5.54 -22.53
N GLU A 42 14.40 6.27 -22.39
CA GLU A 42 15.16 6.28 -21.14
C GLU A 42 14.55 7.33 -20.21
N THR A 43 14.24 6.93 -19.01
CA THR A 43 13.68 7.84 -17.99
C THR A 43 14.56 7.81 -16.75
N THR A 44 15.04 8.98 -16.35
CA THR A 44 15.84 9.17 -15.15
C THR A 44 14.95 9.64 -14.01
N PHE A 45 15.04 8.99 -12.84
CA PHE A 45 14.32 9.39 -11.64
C PHE A 45 15.30 9.94 -10.60
N ASP A 46 15.10 11.20 -10.23
CA ASP A 46 15.76 11.80 -9.06
C ASP A 46 14.89 11.50 -7.84
N VAL A 47 15.38 10.65 -6.94
CA VAL A 47 14.66 10.20 -5.75
C VAL A 47 15.27 10.83 -4.50
N HIS A 48 14.45 11.62 -3.79
CA HIS A 48 14.83 12.28 -2.56
C HIS A 48 14.03 11.67 -1.38
N PRO A 49 14.68 10.95 -0.45
CA PRO A 49 14.02 10.48 0.75
C PRO A 49 13.79 11.64 1.73
N ILE A 50 12.61 11.68 2.32
CA ILE A 50 12.25 12.56 3.43
C ILE A 50 11.92 11.66 4.60
N GLU A 51 12.73 11.71 5.64
CA GLU A 51 12.56 10.89 6.83
C GLU A 51 11.94 11.71 7.97
N VAL A 52 10.87 11.19 8.56
CA VAL A 52 10.24 11.68 9.78
C VAL A 52 10.49 10.66 10.87
N ARG A 53 11.04 11.08 12.01
CA ARG A 53 11.27 10.21 13.16
C ARG A 53 10.60 10.76 14.39
N GLY A 54 9.77 9.95 15.03
CA GLY A 54 9.28 10.21 16.38
C GLY A 54 10.38 10.04 17.41
N THR A 55 10.41 10.92 18.41
CA THR A 55 11.32 10.80 19.54
C THR A 55 10.86 9.73 20.53
N ASN A 56 11.76 9.26 21.41
CA ASN A 56 11.40 8.29 22.44
C ASN A 56 10.32 8.84 23.41
N ASP A 57 10.32 10.15 23.66
CA ASP A 57 9.32 10.79 24.52
C ASP A 57 7.93 10.71 23.89
N LEU A 58 7.83 10.77 22.55
CA LEU A 58 6.57 10.58 21.85
C LEU A 58 6.00 9.17 22.07
N LYS A 59 6.86 8.15 22.19
CA LYS A 59 6.44 6.77 22.44
C LYS A 59 5.85 6.57 23.86
N ALA A 60 6.18 7.43 24.79
CA ALA A 60 5.63 7.41 26.14
C ALA A 60 4.19 7.96 26.22
N LEU A 61 3.76 8.72 25.22
CA LEU A 61 2.38 9.23 25.15
C LEU A 61 1.39 8.15 24.68
N PRO A 62 0.15 8.19 25.17
CA PRO A 62 -0.93 7.35 24.67
C PRO A 62 -1.15 7.55 23.16
N GLU A 63 -1.65 6.52 22.49
CA GLU A 63 -1.84 6.50 21.02
C GLU A 63 -2.83 7.58 20.55
N ASP A 64 -3.88 7.85 21.33
CA ASP A 64 -4.90 8.87 21.10
C ASP A 64 -4.39 10.30 21.24
N GLU A 65 -3.39 10.53 22.08
CA GLU A 65 -2.79 11.87 22.25
C GLU A 65 -1.76 12.16 21.16
N ARG A 66 -0.93 11.18 20.77
CA ARG A 66 0.12 11.38 19.76
C ARG A 66 -0.38 11.31 18.32
N ASN A 67 -1.58 10.76 18.07
CA ASN A 67 -2.20 10.61 16.74
C ASN A 67 -1.31 9.93 15.68
N CYS A 68 -0.38 9.08 16.11
CA CYS A 68 0.45 8.27 15.23
C CYS A 68 0.82 6.93 15.89
N LYS A 69 1.32 5.99 15.07
CA LYS A 69 1.62 4.63 15.52
C LYS A 69 3.01 4.21 15.13
N PHE A 70 3.72 3.55 16.03
CA PHE A 70 5.03 2.98 15.74
C PHE A 70 4.89 1.61 15.07
N SER A 71 5.89 1.23 14.29
CA SER A 71 5.87 -0.02 13.53
C SER A 71 5.80 -1.30 14.36
N ASP A 72 6.20 -1.26 15.62
CA ASP A 72 6.12 -2.36 16.57
C ASP A 72 4.79 -2.43 17.35
N GLU A 73 3.89 -1.47 17.13
CA GLU A 73 2.59 -1.40 17.79
C GLU A 73 1.48 -2.02 16.91
N VAL A 74 1.62 -3.30 16.60
CA VAL A 74 0.57 -4.02 15.87
C VAL A 74 -0.59 -4.32 16.81
N THR A 75 -1.74 -3.68 16.57
CA THR A 75 -2.91 -3.75 17.47
C THR A 75 -3.69 -5.05 17.33
N ARG A 76 -3.61 -5.71 16.17
CA ARG A 76 -4.41 -6.91 15.91
C ARG A 76 -3.50 -8.13 15.79
N LYS A 77 -3.73 -9.13 16.64
CA LYS A 77 -3.08 -10.45 16.54
C LYS A 77 -3.38 -11.15 15.20
N ASP A 78 -4.41 -10.69 14.52
CA ASP A 78 -4.95 -11.22 13.29
C ASP A 78 -4.64 -10.33 12.07
N SER A 79 -3.66 -9.43 12.19
CA SER A 79 -3.23 -8.61 11.06
C SER A 79 -2.51 -9.44 10.01
N MET A 80 -2.72 -9.11 8.75
CA MET A 80 -2.00 -9.67 7.61
C MET A 80 -0.51 -9.31 7.64
N PHE A 81 -0.14 -8.28 8.41
CA PHE A 81 1.20 -7.71 8.49
C PHE A 81 1.78 -7.83 9.89
N GLN A 82 3.07 -8.17 9.97
CA GLN A 82 3.79 -8.30 11.25
C GLN A 82 4.20 -6.96 11.86
N THR A 83 4.27 -5.93 11.03
CA THR A 83 4.65 -4.57 11.44
C THR A 83 3.58 -3.60 10.99
N TYR A 84 3.32 -2.58 11.83
CA TYR A 84 2.41 -1.52 11.48
C TYR A 84 3.03 -0.58 10.44
N SER A 85 2.24 -0.19 9.45
CA SER A 85 2.36 1.03 8.68
C SER A 85 0.98 1.52 8.29
N GLN A 86 0.80 2.82 8.12
CA GLN A 86 -0.49 3.38 7.69
C GLN A 86 -0.95 2.75 6.39
N SER A 87 -0.07 2.63 5.40
CA SER A 87 -0.40 2.02 4.09
C SER A 87 -0.81 0.55 4.19
N SER A 88 -0.18 -0.23 5.09
CA SER A 88 -0.56 -1.62 5.34
C SER A 88 -1.91 -1.72 6.03
N CYS A 89 -2.20 -0.83 6.99
CA CYS A 89 -3.48 -0.75 7.67
C CYS A 89 -4.62 -0.40 6.69
N GLU A 90 -4.43 0.61 5.86
CA GLU A 90 -5.39 1.02 4.83
C GLU A 90 -5.64 -0.07 3.79
N PHE A 91 -4.57 -0.77 3.39
CA PHE A 91 -4.69 -1.91 2.48
C PHE A 91 -5.48 -3.06 3.12
N GLU A 92 -5.15 -3.44 4.36
CA GLU A 92 -5.84 -4.49 5.11
C GLU A 92 -7.31 -4.18 5.31
N CYS A 93 -7.64 -2.92 5.64
CA CYS A 93 -9.01 -2.46 5.78
C CYS A 93 -9.79 -2.66 4.47
N ARG A 94 -9.26 -2.20 3.33
CA ARG A 94 -9.90 -2.35 2.02
C ARG A 94 -10.05 -3.81 1.59
N VAL A 95 -9.06 -4.64 1.85
CA VAL A 95 -9.14 -6.09 1.58
C VAL A 95 -10.24 -6.75 2.40
N ASN A 96 -10.38 -6.38 3.66
CA ASN A 96 -11.42 -6.92 4.53
C ASN A 96 -12.81 -6.51 4.07
N GLU A 97 -13.03 -5.22 3.76
CA GLU A 97 -14.28 -4.72 3.20
C GLU A 97 -14.65 -5.43 1.89
N ALA A 98 -13.70 -5.53 0.96
CA ALA A 98 -13.93 -6.20 -0.31
C ALA A 98 -14.24 -7.70 -0.13
N ARG A 99 -13.56 -8.37 0.81
CA ARG A 99 -13.81 -9.78 1.12
C ARG A 99 -15.18 -10.00 1.74
N GLU A 100 -15.58 -9.15 2.67
CA GLU A 100 -16.90 -9.24 3.31
C GLU A 100 -18.03 -9.06 2.31
N GLU A 101 -17.89 -8.16 1.37
CA GLU A 101 -18.93 -7.92 0.38
C GLU A 101 -18.94 -8.97 -0.75
N CYS A 102 -17.76 -9.33 -1.27
CA CYS A 102 -17.67 -10.27 -2.39
C CYS A 102 -17.62 -11.74 -1.97
N GLN A 103 -17.55 -12.02 -0.66
CA GLN A 103 -17.54 -13.36 -0.05
C GLN A 103 -16.43 -14.28 -0.60
N CYS A 104 -15.34 -13.70 -1.11
CA CYS A 104 -14.20 -14.42 -1.63
C CYS A 104 -12.92 -13.57 -1.54
N THR A 105 -11.76 -14.20 -1.73
CA THR A 105 -10.47 -13.51 -1.80
C THR A 105 -9.71 -13.98 -3.03
N PRO A 106 -9.15 -13.08 -3.87
CA PRO A 106 -8.29 -13.50 -4.97
C PRO A 106 -7.05 -14.22 -4.45
N TRP A 107 -6.58 -15.23 -5.19
CA TRP A 107 -5.47 -16.09 -4.79
C TRP A 107 -4.15 -15.35 -4.50
N ASN A 108 -3.98 -14.16 -5.09
CA ASN A 108 -2.77 -13.32 -4.96
C ASN A 108 -2.88 -12.26 -3.85
N PHE A 109 -3.98 -12.24 -3.10
CA PHE A 109 -4.15 -11.34 -1.96
C PHE A 109 -3.85 -12.06 -0.65
N PRO A 110 -3.21 -11.39 0.33
CA PRO A 110 -2.99 -11.96 1.63
C PRO A 110 -4.31 -12.16 2.37
N THR A 111 -4.35 -13.18 3.22
CA THR A 111 -5.46 -13.44 4.13
C THR A 111 -5.00 -13.36 5.57
N PRO A 112 -5.83 -12.88 6.51
CA PRO A 112 -5.51 -12.92 7.93
C PRO A 112 -5.22 -14.35 8.42
N PRO A 113 -4.32 -14.53 9.39
CA PRO A 113 -3.97 -15.85 9.94
C PRO A 113 -5.15 -16.62 10.54
N SER A 114 -6.20 -15.94 11.00
CA SER A 114 -7.42 -16.56 11.53
C SER A 114 -8.24 -17.26 10.46
N ILE A 115 -8.11 -16.87 9.21
CA ILE A 115 -8.88 -17.42 8.09
C ILE A 115 -8.14 -18.62 7.52
N LYS A 116 -8.47 -19.81 8.02
CA LYS A 116 -7.88 -21.07 7.58
C LYS A 116 -8.34 -21.50 6.19
N GLU A 117 -9.56 -21.17 5.81
CA GLU A 117 -10.15 -21.50 4.52
C GLU A 117 -10.84 -20.24 3.97
N SER A 118 -10.24 -19.62 2.97
CA SER A 118 -10.87 -18.55 2.20
C SER A 118 -11.38 -19.12 0.88
N VAL A 119 -12.62 -18.77 0.53
CA VAL A 119 -13.11 -19.06 -0.81
C VAL A 119 -12.30 -18.23 -1.81
N ILE A 120 -11.63 -18.92 -2.74
CA ILE A 120 -10.90 -18.23 -3.81
C ILE A 120 -11.90 -17.68 -4.82
N CYS A 121 -11.73 -16.42 -5.20
CA CYS A 121 -12.60 -15.76 -6.16
C CYS A 121 -12.53 -16.43 -7.54
N ASP A 122 -13.69 -16.69 -8.13
CA ASP A 122 -13.85 -16.94 -9.56
C ASP A 122 -13.73 -15.64 -10.37
N LEU A 123 -14.08 -15.65 -11.65
CA LEU A 123 -13.97 -14.47 -12.51
C LEU A 123 -14.88 -13.31 -12.04
N TYR A 124 -16.12 -13.62 -11.62
CA TYR A 124 -17.07 -12.63 -11.13
C TYR A 124 -16.67 -12.08 -9.76
N GLY A 125 -16.23 -12.97 -8.88
CA GLY A 125 -15.70 -12.60 -7.57
C GLY A 125 -14.47 -11.70 -7.68
N ASN A 126 -13.54 -11.99 -8.61
CA ASN A 126 -12.40 -11.13 -8.89
C ASN A 126 -12.82 -9.74 -9.39
N TYR A 127 -13.82 -9.67 -10.28
CA TYR A 127 -14.35 -8.39 -10.75
C TYR A 127 -14.97 -7.58 -9.60
N CYS A 128 -15.82 -8.22 -8.77
CA CYS A 128 -16.38 -7.62 -7.57
C CYS A 128 -15.28 -7.07 -6.66
N PHE A 129 -14.32 -7.92 -6.29
CA PHE A 129 -13.24 -7.59 -5.37
C PHE A 129 -12.40 -6.39 -5.84
N HIS A 130 -11.98 -6.40 -7.10
CA HIS A 130 -11.18 -5.30 -7.65
C HIS A 130 -11.96 -4.00 -7.77
N ASN A 131 -13.26 -4.05 -8.02
CA ASN A 131 -14.09 -2.84 -8.01
C ASN A 131 -14.20 -2.26 -6.59
N LYS A 132 -14.43 -3.11 -5.58
CA LYS A 132 -14.48 -2.67 -4.19
C LYS A 132 -13.17 -2.10 -3.69
N MET A 133 -12.04 -2.69 -4.06
CA MET A 133 -10.71 -2.13 -3.73
C MET A 133 -10.48 -0.71 -4.28
N ARG A 134 -11.24 -0.29 -5.29
CA ARG A 134 -11.18 1.04 -5.92
C ARG A 134 -12.35 1.95 -5.54
N ASP A 135 -13.29 1.43 -4.78
CA ASP A 135 -14.46 2.19 -4.35
C ASP A 135 -14.03 3.37 -3.47
N VAL A 136 -14.50 4.57 -3.83
CA VAL A 136 -14.13 5.81 -3.16
C VAL A 136 -14.63 5.82 -1.71
N ASP A 137 -15.81 5.25 -1.45
CA ASP A 137 -16.38 5.16 -0.12
C ASP A 137 -15.57 4.22 0.78
N VAL A 138 -15.16 3.06 0.25
CA VAL A 138 -14.28 2.11 0.95
C VAL A 138 -12.92 2.74 1.24
N ILE A 139 -12.33 3.44 0.27
CA ILE A 139 -11.08 4.17 0.46
C ILE A 139 -11.25 5.24 1.54
N GLY A 140 -12.32 6.03 1.48
CA GLY A 140 -12.63 7.06 2.44
C GLY A 140 -12.77 6.52 3.87
N ASN A 141 -13.53 5.44 4.05
CA ASN A 141 -13.73 4.80 5.36
C ASN A 141 -12.41 4.25 5.93
N CYS A 142 -11.54 3.68 5.09
CA CYS A 142 -10.27 3.11 5.53
C CYS A 142 -9.19 4.16 5.83
N THR A 143 -9.28 5.36 5.25
CA THR A 143 -8.32 6.46 5.48
C THR A 143 -8.74 7.42 6.58
N SER A 144 -10.05 7.64 6.74
CA SER A 144 -10.60 8.65 7.68
C SER A 144 -10.56 8.20 9.13
N GLY A 145 -9.41 8.31 9.78
CA GLY A 145 -9.26 8.05 11.22
C GLY A 145 -9.19 6.59 11.64
N THR A 146 -9.39 5.65 10.71
CA THR A 146 -9.29 4.21 11.00
C THR A 146 -7.83 3.76 11.10
N CYS A 147 -6.96 4.31 10.24
CA CYS A 147 -5.54 4.01 10.21
C CYS A 147 -4.74 5.26 10.57
N LEU A 148 -4.04 5.22 11.71
CA LEU A 148 -3.20 6.32 12.17
C LEU A 148 -1.96 6.47 11.30
N SER A 149 -1.42 7.69 11.24
CA SER A 149 -0.16 7.96 10.57
C SER A 149 1.01 7.22 11.22
N ASP A 150 2.06 6.95 10.45
CA ASP A 150 3.30 6.41 11.00
C ASP A 150 4.03 7.47 11.84
N CYS A 151 4.44 7.13 13.09
CA CYS A 151 5.31 8.00 13.89
C CYS A 151 6.73 8.07 13.31
N ASN A 152 7.17 7.01 12.60
CA ASN A 152 8.42 6.95 11.85
C ASN A 152 8.09 6.66 10.38
N ASP A 153 8.29 7.64 9.51
CA ASP A 153 7.93 7.52 8.10
C ASP A 153 9.11 7.90 7.19
N ILE A 154 9.19 7.24 6.05
CA ILE A 154 10.11 7.58 4.98
C ILE A 154 9.29 7.79 3.71
N ARG A 155 9.17 9.03 3.29
CA ARG A 155 8.51 9.42 2.04
C ARG A 155 9.53 9.67 0.96
N PHE A 156 9.15 9.41 -0.28
CA PHE A 156 10.01 9.65 -1.42
C PHE A 156 9.41 10.76 -2.30
N ARG A 157 10.19 11.80 -2.56
CA ARG A 157 9.88 12.76 -3.61
C ARG A 157 10.56 12.29 -4.88
N ILE A 158 9.80 12.13 -5.95
CA ILE A 158 10.28 11.59 -7.22
C ILE A 158 10.10 12.65 -8.30
N ASN A 159 11.20 13.08 -8.91
CA ASN A 159 11.21 13.92 -10.08
C ASN A 159 11.65 13.06 -11.28
N ALA A 160 10.82 13.01 -12.33
CA ALA A 160 11.14 12.33 -13.58
C ALA A 160 11.67 13.35 -14.60
N ARG A 161 12.74 13.00 -15.32
CA ARG A 161 13.31 13.78 -16.43
C ARG A 161 13.41 12.92 -17.68
#